data_bc27c3ee8ed725faff546c5cc178114a
#
_entry.id   bc27c3ee8ed725faff546c5cc178114a
#
_cell.length_a   1.000
_cell.length_b   1.000
_cell.length_c   1.000
_cell.angle_alpha   90.00
_cell.angle_beta   90.00
_cell.angle_gamma   90.00
#
_symmetry.space_group_name_H-M   'P 1'
#
loop_
_entity.id
_entity.type
_entity.pdbx_description
1 polymer ?
#
loop_
_entity_poly.entity_id
_entity_poly.type
_entity_poly.pdbx_seq_one_letter_code
_entity_poly.pdbx_strand_id
1 'polypeptide(L)'
;MKVDLFDFVLPPERIALRPAVPRDTARLLVLDGNATRDLTVGDLPDQLRAGDCLVFNDTRVIPARLDGRRGDAKIGATLHKREGARRWRAFIRNAKRLRDGDAIDFGNGVTATASDRAEDGSFALDFAGDEPLELLLERAGRMPLPPYIAAKRPTDAQDADDYQTMFAAEPGAVAAPTAALHFTPNLIAALDKAGISHEMLTLHVGAGTFLPVKADDTADHRMHAEWGRIDAATADRLNAVRARGGRVIAIGTTSLRLIESATGEDGIIRPLAGDTSIFITPGYVFRGIDGLLTNFHLPKSTLFMLVSALMGRERMQAAYAHAIDRGYRFYSYGDASLLIP
;
A
#
# COMPACT_ATOMS: atom_id res chain seq x y z
N MET A 1 18.25 15.20 1.15
CA MET A 1 19.02 14.04 1.70
C MET A 1 19.28 13.09 0.54
N LYS A 2 20.50 12.53 0.40
CA LYS A 2 20.82 11.62 -0.72
C LYS A 2 20.05 10.32 -0.62
N VAL A 3 19.44 9.88 -1.71
CA VAL A 3 18.66 8.63 -1.81
C VAL A 3 19.55 7.40 -1.59
N ASP A 4 20.83 7.47 -1.99
CA ASP A 4 21.81 6.39 -1.79
C ASP A 4 22.05 6.04 -0.31
N LEU A 5 21.74 6.93 0.64
CA LEU A 5 21.78 6.64 2.08
C LEU A 5 20.79 5.56 2.51
N PHE A 6 19.82 5.24 1.67
CA PHE A 6 18.77 4.23 1.90
C PHE A 6 18.98 2.98 1.05
N ASP A 7 20.19 2.80 0.51
CA ASP A 7 20.55 1.60 -0.24
C ASP A 7 21.00 0.46 0.67
N PHE A 8 20.73 -0.75 0.25
CA PHE A 8 21.23 -1.98 0.84
C PHE A 8 21.18 -3.12 -0.19
N VAL A 9 21.99 -4.16 0.01
CA VAL A 9 22.01 -5.33 -0.87
C VAL A 9 20.86 -6.26 -0.50
N LEU A 10 19.88 -6.42 -1.39
CA LEU A 10 18.78 -7.36 -1.23
C LEU A 10 18.94 -8.51 -2.23
N PRO A 11 19.23 -9.75 -1.76
CA PRO A 11 19.28 -10.91 -2.64
C PRO A 11 17.92 -11.16 -3.30
N PRO A 12 17.88 -11.37 -4.64
CA PRO A 12 16.61 -11.51 -5.38
C PRO A 12 15.71 -12.67 -4.90
N GLU A 13 16.33 -13.72 -4.34
CA GLU A 13 15.64 -14.89 -3.77
C GLU A 13 14.89 -14.58 -2.47
N ARG A 14 15.18 -13.45 -1.83
CA ARG A 14 14.45 -12.98 -0.64
C ARG A 14 13.10 -12.34 -1.00
N ILE A 15 12.86 -12.01 -2.26
CA ILE A 15 11.60 -11.39 -2.69
C ILE A 15 10.53 -12.48 -2.85
N ALA A 16 9.50 -12.43 -2.00
CA ALA A 16 8.41 -13.40 -2.02
C ALA A 16 7.49 -13.22 -3.24
N LEU A 17 7.12 -14.32 -3.89
CA LEU A 17 6.19 -14.33 -5.03
C LEU A 17 4.79 -14.84 -4.65
N ARG A 18 4.64 -15.38 -3.43
CA ARG A 18 3.38 -15.85 -2.83
C ARG A 18 3.37 -15.57 -1.33
N PRO A 19 2.19 -15.34 -0.73
CA PRO A 19 2.08 -15.17 0.72
C PRO A 19 2.42 -16.46 1.48
N ALA A 20 2.60 -16.36 2.79
CA ALA A 20 2.63 -17.52 3.67
C ALA A 20 1.24 -18.16 3.76
N VAL A 21 1.21 -19.47 3.98
CA VAL A 21 -0.04 -20.25 4.14
C VAL A 21 0.10 -21.14 5.39
N PRO A 22 -0.72 -20.90 6.41
CA PRO A 22 -1.60 -19.76 6.68
C PRO A 22 -0.87 -18.40 6.69
N ARG A 23 -1.60 -17.29 6.46
CA ARG A 23 -0.99 -15.96 6.29
C ARG A 23 -0.29 -15.46 7.56
N ASP A 24 -0.83 -15.77 8.75
CA ASP A 24 -0.29 -15.42 10.07
C ASP A 24 0.94 -16.24 10.50
N THR A 25 1.33 -17.26 9.71
CA THR A 25 2.62 -17.95 9.86
C THR A 25 3.80 -17.20 9.26
N ALA A 26 3.58 -16.08 8.56
CA ALA A 26 4.63 -15.18 8.12
C ALA A 26 5.47 -14.75 9.34
N ARG A 27 6.79 -14.54 9.13
CA ARG A 27 7.67 -14.11 10.21
C ARG A 27 7.40 -12.66 10.59
N LEU A 28 7.65 -12.34 11.86
CA LEU A 28 7.52 -11.01 12.42
C LEU A 28 8.82 -10.60 13.11
N LEU A 29 9.48 -9.56 12.60
CA LEU A 29 10.59 -8.92 13.30
C LEU A 29 10.04 -7.79 14.17
N VAL A 30 10.13 -7.92 15.48
CA VAL A 30 9.69 -6.90 16.42
C VAL A 30 10.87 -6.02 16.81
N LEU A 31 10.76 -4.72 16.60
CA LEU A 31 11.64 -3.67 17.10
C LEU A 31 10.85 -2.81 18.10
N ASP A 32 11.14 -2.95 19.40
CA ASP A 32 10.43 -2.27 20.49
C ASP A 32 11.46 -1.68 21.47
N GLY A 33 11.51 -0.35 21.58
CA GLY A 33 12.60 0.33 22.25
C GLY A 33 13.94 -0.20 21.71
N ASN A 34 14.83 -0.71 22.55
CA ASN A 34 16.11 -1.32 22.14
C ASN A 34 16.03 -2.82 21.86
N ALA A 35 14.88 -3.45 22.03
CA ALA A 35 14.73 -4.88 21.82
C ALA A 35 14.53 -5.24 20.35
N THR A 36 15.08 -6.40 19.95
CA THR A 36 14.82 -7.03 18.65
C THR A 36 14.45 -8.48 18.90
N ARG A 37 13.31 -8.93 18.36
CA ARG A 37 12.79 -10.29 18.54
C ARG A 37 12.34 -10.87 17.21
N ASP A 38 12.71 -12.13 16.95
CA ASP A 38 12.26 -12.92 15.80
C ASP A 38 11.08 -13.80 16.22
N LEU A 39 9.90 -13.52 15.66
CA LEU A 39 8.61 -14.15 15.98
C LEU A 39 7.85 -14.52 14.69
N THR A 40 6.59 -14.90 14.83
CA THR A 40 5.61 -15.00 13.74
C THR A 40 4.51 -13.95 13.90
N VAL A 41 3.77 -13.66 12.85
CA VAL A 41 2.63 -12.71 12.94
C VAL A 41 1.55 -13.24 13.90
N GLY A 42 1.42 -14.56 14.03
CA GLY A 42 0.52 -15.19 15.00
C GLY A 42 0.82 -14.81 16.46
N ASP A 43 2.07 -14.41 16.77
CA ASP A 43 2.49 -13.97 18.12
C ASP A 43 2.19 -12.48 18.38
N LEU A 44 1.56 -11.77 17.42
CA LEU A 44 1.27 -10.32 17.51
C LEU A 44 0.45 -9.94 18.77
N PRO A 45 -0.57 -10.70 19.23
CA PRO A 45 -1.32 -10.36 20.43
C PRO A 45 -0.44 -10.20 21.68
N ASP A 46 0.64 -10.97 21.80
CA ASP A 46 1.57 -10.92 22.92
C ASP A 46 2.57 -9.74 22.84
N GLN A 47 2.62 -9.04 21.72
CA GLN A 47 3.51 -7.88 21.49
C GLN A 47 2.78 -6.55 21.70
N LEU A 48 1.47 -6.58 21.85
CA LEU A 48 0.60 -5.44 22.05
C LEU A 48 0.04 -5.39 23.48
N ARG A 49 -0.63 -4.29 23.82
CA ARG A 49 -1.19 -4.08 25.15
C ARG A 49 -2.70 -3.95 25.05
N ALA A 50 -3.42 -4.44 26.05
CA ALA A 50 -4.86 -4.17 26.16
C ALA A 50 -5.11 -2.65 26.10
N GLY A 51 -6.06 -2.23 25.28
CA GLY A 51 -6.36 -0.83 24.99
C GLY A 51 -5.65 -0.25 23.75
N ASP A 52 -4.70 -0.96 23.15
CA ASP A 52 -4.14 -0.58 21.83
C ASP A 52 -5.21 -0.71 20.74
N CYS A 53 -5.04 0.05 19.67
CA CYS A 53 -5.90 0.01 18.47
C CYS A 53 -5.08 -0.18 17.20
N LEU A 54 -5.41 -1.21 16.43
CA LEU A 54 -4.84 -1.44 15.10
C LEU A 54 -5.66 -0.71 14.05
N VAL A 55 -5.01 0.02 13.13
CA VAL A 55 -5.73 0.78 12.11
C VAL A 55 -5.42 0.22 10.72
N PHE A 56 -6.43 -0.36 10.09
CA PHE A 56 -6.35 -1.00 8.79
C PHE A 56 -6.84 -0.09 7.67
N ASN A 57 -6.36 -0.38 6.46
CA ASN A 57 -6.89 0.19 5.24
C ASN A 57 -7.87 -0.81 4.61
N ASP A 58 -9.14 -0.43 4.49
CA ASP A 58 -10.22 -1.27 3.97
C ASP A 58 -10.40 -1.20 2.45
N THR A 59 -9.45 -0.56 1.76
CA THR A 59 -9.53 -0.44 0.31
C THR A 59 -9.49 -1.81 -0.38
N ARG A 60 -10.34 -1.97 -1.42
CA ARG A 60 -10.41 -3.16 -2.27
C ARG A 60 -9.71 -2.92 -3.59
N VAL A 61 -8.82 -3.83 -3.98
CA VAL A 61 -8.15 -3.79 -5.27
C VAL A 61 -9.15 -4.09 -6.39
N ILE A 62 -9.19 -3.23 -7.39
CA ILE A 62 -10.02 -3.41 -8.60
C ILE A 62 -9.21 -4.08 -9.70
N PRO A 63 -9.83 -4.75 -10.70
CA PRO A 63 -9.16 -5.32 -11.85
C PRO A 63 -8.61 -4.22 -12.79
N ALA A 64 -7.62 -3.49 -12.30
CA ALA A 64 -7.14 -2.23 -12.89
C ALA A 64 -6.21 -2.43 -14.09
N ARG A 65 -5.81 -3.66 -14.42
CA ARG A 65 -4.96 -3.96 -15.58
C ARG A 65 -5.81 -4.38 -16.76
N LEU A 66 -5.72 -3.62 -17.85
CA LEU A 66 -6.48 -3.84 -19.09
C LEU A 66 -5.51 -4.10 -20.25
N ASP A 67 -5.76 -5.14 -21.02
CA ASP A 67 -5.07 -5.41 -22.27
C ASP A 67 -6.05 -5.18 -23.43
N GLY A 68 -5.69 -4.31 -24.38
CA GLY A 68 -6.57 -3.90 -25.47
C GLY A 68 -5.83 -3.62 -26.78
N ARG A 69 -6.55 -3.03 -27.71
CA ARG A 69 -6.05 -2.68 -29.03
C ARG A 69 -6.53 -1.28 -29.47
N ARG A 70 -5.67 -0.59 -30.21
CA ARG A 70 -6.02 0.54 -31.07
C ARG A 70 -5.72 0.12 -32.51
N GLY A 71 -6.74 -0.24 -33.29
CA GLY A 71 -6.53 -0.94 -34.56
C GLY A 71 -5.66 -2.20 -34.33
N ASP A 72 -4.57 -2.34 -35.07
CA ASP A 72 -3.65 -3.49 -34.92
C ASP A 72 -2.65 -3.34 -33.77
N ALA A 73 -2.54 -2.15 -33.17
CA ALA A 73 -1.58 -1.91 -32.11
C ALA A 73 -2.07 -2.47 -30.76
N LYS A 74 -1.26 -3.36 -30.14
CA LYS A 74 -1.50 -3.84 -28.76
C LYS A 74 -1.24 -2.71 -27.76
N ILE A 75 -2.21 -2.43 -26.90
CA ILE A 75 -2.16 -1.42 -25.85
C ILE A 75 -2.39 -2.13 -24.51
N GLY A 76 -1.55 -1.85 -23.51
CA GLY A 76 -1.80 -2.26 -22.12
C GLY A 76 -2.03 -1.02 -21.26
N ALA A 77 -3.10 -0.98 -20.51
CA ALA A 77 -3.40 0.09 -19.57
C ALA A 77 -3.37 -0.44 -18.13
N THR A 78 -2.80 0.33 -17.22
CA THR A 78 -2.91 0.12 -15.77
C THR A 78 -3.54 1.38 -15.19
N LEU A 79 -4.77 1.26 -14.71
CA LEU A 79 -5.46 2.35 -14.04
C LEU A 79 -4.64 2.78 -12.83
N HIS A 80 -4.70 4.06 -12.50
CA HIS A 80 -3.81 4.63 -11.49
C HIS A 80 -4.55 5.54 -10.52
N LYS A 81 -5.38 6.46 -11.02
CA LYS A 81 -6.15 7.41 -10.21
C LYS A 81 -7.53 7.64 -10.82
N ARG A 82 -8.56 7.62 -9.97
CA ARG A 82 -9.93 7.99 -10.37
C ARG A 82 -10.04 9.52 -10.47
N GLU A 83 -10.54 10.03 -11.60
CA GLU A 83 -10.82 11.46 -11.81
C GLU A 83 -12.33 11.74 -11.94
N GLY A 84 -13.13 10.69 -12.13
CA GLY A 84 -14.58 10.80 -12.27
C GLY A 84 -15.26 9.44 -12.25
N ALA A 85 -16.57 9.43 -12.45
CA ALA A 85 -17.36 8.19 -12.44
C ALA A 85 -16.85 7.19 -13.49
N ARG A 86 -16.40 7.68 -14.65
CA ARG A 86 -15.96 6.89 -15.80
C ARG A 86 -14.58 7.34 -16.32
N ARG A 87 -13.92 8.29 -15.68
CA ARG A 87 -12.64 8.86 -16.08
C ARG A 87 -11.55 8.44 -15.10
N TRP A 88 -10.50 7.82 -15.62
CA TRP A 88 -9.35 7.37 -14.86
C TRP A 88 -8.04 7.75 -15.52
N ARG A 89 -7.06 8.13 -14.73
CA ARG A 89 -5.66 8.16 -15.16
C ARG A 89 -5.13 6.74 -15.28
N ALA A 90 -4.33 6.50 -16.33
CA ALA A 90 -3.73 5.20 -16.58
C ALA A 90 -2.31 5.32 -17.12
N PHE A 91 -1.42 4.46 -16.66
CA PHE A 91 -0.14 4.25 -17.30
C PHE A 91 -0.32 3.30 -18.49
N ILE A 92 0.15 3.73 -19.66
CA ILE A 92 -0.09 3.03 -20.92
C ILE A 92 1.20 2.39 -21.43
N ARG A 93 1.21 1.07 -21.59
CA ARG A 93 2.24 0.35 -22.32
C ARG A 93 2.03 0.58 -23.83
N ASN A 94 3.11 0.85 -24.55
CA ASN A 94 3.10 1.27 -25.95
C ASN A 94 2.43 2.65 -26.21
N ALA A 95 2.47 3.54 -25.23
CA ALA A 95 1.89 4.89 -25.26
C ALA A 95 2.29 5.72 -26.49
N LYS A 96 3.47 5.46 -27.09
CA LYS A 96 3.92 6.13 -28.33
C LYS A 96 2.97 5.91 -29.53
N ARG A 97 2.08 4.92 -29.45
CA ARG A 97 1.10 4.57 -30.49
C ARG A 97 -0.27 5.20 -30.26
N LEU A 98 -0.43 6.00 -29.18
CA LEU A 98 -1.67 6.68 -28.83
C LEU A 98 -1.54 8.18 -29.05
N ARG A 99 -2.68 8.77 -29.48
CA ARG A 99 -2.90 10.20 -29.57
C ARG A 99 -4.18 10.54 -28.82
N ASP A 100 -4.32 11.79 -28.44
CA ASP A 100 -5.57 12.28 -27.85
C ASP A 100 -6.74 12.05 -28.81
N GLY A 101 -7.85 11.51 -28.26
CA GLY A 101 -9.02 11.12 -29.02
C GLY A 101 -9.00 9.68 -29.57
N ASP A 102 -7.91 8.94 -29.42
CA ASP A 102 -7.86 7.55 -29.86
C ASP A 102 -8.75 6.66 -28.99
N ALA A 103 -9.58 5.85 -29.66
CA ALA A 103 -10.37 4.80 -29.00
C ALA A 103 -9.52 3.53 -28.82
N ILE A 104 -9.62 2.94 -27.63
CA ILE A 104 -9.00 1.67 -27.29
C ILE A 104 -10.11 0.67 -27.04
N ASP A 105 -10.06 -0.48 -27.69
CA ASP A 105 -10.93 -1.62 -27.44
C ASP A 105 -10.22 -2.61 -26.48
N PHE A 106 -10.77 -2.80 -25.31
CA PHE A 106 -10.28 -3.75 -24.28
C PHE A 106 -10.95 -5.12 -24.38
N GLY A 107 -11.81 -5.32 -25.37
CA GLY A 107 -12.58 -6.55 -25.52
C GLY A 107 -13.82 -6.60 -24.60
N ASN A 108 -14.64 -7.64 -24.77
CA ASN A 108 -15.84 -7.88 -23.96
C ASN A 108 -16.81 -6.68 -23.94
N GLY A 109 -16.84 -5.85 -25.00
CA GLY A 109 -17.66 -4.64 -25.09
C GLY A 109 -17.15 -3.45 -24.27
N VAL A 110 -15.91 -3.50 -23.76
CA VAL A 110 -15.28 -2.42 -22.98
C VAL A 110 -14.38 -1.59 -23.85
N THR A 111 -14.72 -0.31 -24.01
CA THR A 111 -13.92 0.66 -24.77
C THR A 111 -13.67 1.92 -23.96
N ALA A 112 -12.56 2.59 -24.23
CA ALA A 112 -12.29 3.91 -23.66
C ALA A 112 -11.59 4.81 -24.68
N THR A 113 -11.78 6.12 -24.54
CA THR A 113 -11.07 7.15 -25.30
C THR A 113 -9.90 7.66 -24.49
N ALA A 114 -8.70 7.64 -25.07
CA ALA A 114 -7.50 8.19 -24.46
C ALA A 114 -7.40 9.70 -24.72
N SER A 115 -7.10 10.47 -23.70
CA SER A 115 -6.96 11.93 -23.79
C SER A 115 -5.99 12.45 -22.73
N ASP A 116 -5.65 13.74 -22.82
CA ASP A 116 -4.98 14.50 -21.77
C ASP A 116 -3.73 13.78 -21.21
N ARG A 117 -2.72 13.66 -22.07
CA ARG A 117 -1.43 13.09 -21.66
C ARG A 117 -0.72 14.00 -20.66
N ALA A 118 -0.52 13.50 -19.42
CA ALA A 118 0.15 14.24 -18.37
C ALA A 118 1.69 14.20 -18.48
N GLU A 119 2.37 15.06 -17.72
CA GLU A 119 3.84 15.14 -17.66
C GLU A 119 4.49 13.84 -17.15
N ASP A 120 3.82 13.09 -16.27
CA ASP A 120 4.25 11.78 -15.77
C ASP A 120 4.10 10.65 -16.81
N GLY A 121 3.54 10.99 -17.99
CA GLY A 121 3.32 10.09 -19.12
C GLY A 121 2.01 9.29 -19.02
N SER A 122 1.19 9.49 -17.99
CA SER A 122 -0.14 8.90 -17.88
C SER A 122 -1.13 9.55 -18.87
N PHE A 123 -2.19 8.82 -19.23
CA PHE A 123 -3.32 9.31 -20.03
C PHE A 123 -4.60 9.26 -19.20
N ALA A 124 -5.52 10.17 -19.46
CA ALA A 124 -6.89 10.00 -19.04
C ALA A 124 -7.59 9.00 -20.00
N LEU A 125 -8.32 8.05 -19.43
CA LEU A 125 -9.19 7.11 -20.13
C LEU A 125 -10.63 7.40 -19.74
N ASP A 126 -11.43 7.79 -20.73
CA ASP A 126 -12.87 7.99 -20.59
C ASP A 126 -13.59 6.73 -21.10
N PHE A 127 -14.12 5.92 -20.20
CA PHE A 127 -14.80 4.66 -20.53
C PHE A 127 -16.19 4.92 -21.10
N ALA A 128 -16.53 4.26 -22.21
CA ALA A 128 -17.81 4.38 -22.89
C ALA A 128 -18.93 3.57 -22.20
N GLY A 129 -20.19 3.94 -22.47
CA GLY A 129 -21.42 3.25 -22.01
C GLY A 129 -21.98 3.81 -20.70
N ASP A 130 -23.12 3.26 -20.24
CA ASP A 130 -23.86 3.73 -19.07
C ASP A 130 -23.73 2.78 -17.85
N GLU A 131 -23.22 1.59 -18.05
CA GLU A 131 -22.97 0.60 -16.98
C GLU A 131 -21.97 1.13 -15.95
N PRO A 132 -22.10 0.75 -14.65
CA PRO A 132 -21.08 1.01 -13.65
C PRO A 132 -19.69 0.55 -14.12
N LEU A 133 -18.68 1.40 -13.94
CA LEU A 133 -17.33 1.10 -14.42
C LEU A 133 -16.77 -0.18 -13.79
N GLU A 134 -17.12 -0.44 -12.56
CA GLU A 134 -16.73 -1.62 -11.80
C GLU A 134 -17.09 -2.91 -12.56
N LEU A 135 -18.29 -2.99 -13.15
CA LEU A 135 -18.72 -4.13 -13.97
C LEU A 135 -17.93 -4.25 -15.28
N LEU A 136 -17.57 -3.12 -15.89
CA LEU A 136 -16.70 -3.13 -17.07
C LEU A 136 -15.33 -3.68 -16.75
N LEU A 137 -14.77 -3.26 -15.61
CA LEU A 137 -13.45 -3.73 -15.15
C LEU A 137 -13.47 -5.22 -14.78
N GLU A 138 -14.54 -5.72 -14.17
CA GLU A 138 -14.69 -7.16 -13.90
C GLU A 138 -14.69 -8.00 -15.19
N ARG A 139 -15.26 -7.48 -16.31
CA ARG A 139 -15.33 -8.20 -17.59
C ARG A 139 -14.02 -8.18 -18.39
N ALA A 140 -13.29 -7.07 -18.38
CA ALA A 140 -12.12 -6.88 -19.23
C ALA A 140 -10.80 -6.73 -18.46
N GLY A 141 -10.88 -6.43 -17.17
CA GLY A 141 -9.72 -6.18 -16.31
C GLY A 141 -9.12 -7.46 -15.73
N ARG A 142 -7.91 -7.32 -15.24
CA ARG A 142 -7.18 -8.34 -14.50
C ARG A 142 -6.61 -7.74 -13.22
N MET A 143 -6.36 -8.59 -12.23
CA MET A 143 -5.69 -8.20 -10.99
C MET A 143 -4.33 -7.55 -11.32
N PRO A 144 -4.09 -6.32 -10.83
CA PRO A 144 -2.86 -5.59 -11.10
C PRO A 144 -1.74 -6.02 -10.15
N LEU A 145 -1.18 -7.21 -10.38
CA LEU A 145 -0.05 -7.68 -9.56
C LEU A 145 1.14 -6.72 -9.65
N PRO A 146 1.90 -6.58 -8.56
CA PRO A 146 3.15 -5.84 -8.56
C PRO A 146 4.05 -6.25 -9.73
N PRO A 147 4.73 -5.30 -10.40
CA PRO A 147 5.55 -5.59 -11.58
C PRO A 147 6.62 -6.66 -11.36
N TYR A 148 7.20 -6.74 -10.15
CA TYR A 148 8.22 -7.73 -9.82
C TYR A 148 7.68 -9.17 -9.78
N ILE A 149 6.39 -9.36 -9.40
CA ILE A 149 5.72 -10.67 -9.46
C ILE A 149 5.37 -11.00 -10.91
N ALA A 150 4.72 -10.05 -11.59
CA ALA A 150 4.30 -10.21 -12.99
C ALA A 150 5.48 -10.49 -13.96
N ALA A 151 6.70 -10.05 -13.61
CA ALA A 151 7.92 -10.34 -14.36
C ALA A 151 8.47 -11.76 -14.11
N LYS A 152 8.12 -12.41 -13.01
CA LYS A 152 8.65 -13.73 -12.60
C LYS A 152 7.69 -14.87 -12.85
N ARG A 153 6.38 -14.62 -12.86
CA ARG A 153 5.35 -15.60 -13.14
C ARG A 153 4.10 -14.97 -13.78
N PRO A 154 3.33 -15.72 -14.58
CA PRO A 154 2.03 -15.27 -15.05
C PRO A 154 1.05 -15.11 -13.88
N THR A 155 0.03 -14.26 -14.09
CA THR A 155 -1.13 -14.15 -13.18
C THR A 155 -1.99 -15.39 -13.30
N ASP A 156 -2.49 -15.91 -12.19
CA ASP A 156 -3.43 -17.04 -12.12
C ASP A 156 -4.67 -16.69 -11.25
N ALA A 157 -5.61 -17.64 -11.15
CA ALA A 157 -6.87 -17.44 -10.43
C ALA A 157 -6.66 -17.16 -8.93
N GLN A 158 -5.63 -17.77 -8.33
CA GLN A 158 -5.32 -17.61 -6.90
C GLN A 158 -4.91 -16.16 -6.55
N ASP A 159 -4.38 -15.40 -7.53
CA ASP A 159 -3.97 -14.01 -7.29
C ASP A 159 -5.13 -13.09 -6.93
N ALA A 160 -6.36 -13.41 -7.31
CA ALA A 160 -7.54 -12.65 -6.93
C ALA A 160 -7.77 -12.68 -5.41
N ASP A 161 -7.52 -13.85 -4.79
CA ASP A 161 -7.64 -14.04 -3.34
C ASP A 161 -6.35 -13.65 -2.62
N ASP A 162 -5.17 -13.99 -3.17
CA ASP A 162 -3.89 -13.70 -2.54
C ASP A 162 -3.63 -12.20 -2.42
N TYR A 163 -4.11 -11.40 -3.38
CA TYR A 163 -3.86 -9.96 -3.44
C TYR A 163 -5.04 -9.11 -2.92
N GLN A 164 -5.88 -9.70 -2.06
CA GLN A 164 -6.93 -8.99 -1.30
C GLN A 164 -6.76 -9.25 0.20
N THR A 165 -7.05 -8.24 1.00
CA THR A 165 -7.11 -8.38 2.46
C THR A 165 -8.50 -8.86 2.88
N MET A 166 -8.63 -9.46 4.06
CA MET A 166 -9.93 -9.81 4.63
C MET A 166 -10.81 -8.59 4.96
N PHE A 167 -10.23 -7.40 4.96
CA PHE A 167 -10.90 -6.12 5.25
C PHE A 167 -11.36 -5.39 4.00
N ALA A 168 -11.08 -5.91 2.80
CA ALA A 168 -11.34 -5.23 1.53
C ALA A 168 -12.84 -4.97 1.32
N ALA A 169 -13.27 -3.72 1.48
CA ALA A 169 -14.65 -3.25 1.37
C ALA A 169 -14.82 -2.17 0.29
N GLU A 170 -14.01 -1.11 0.32
CA GLU A 170 -14.15 0.07 -0.52
C GLU A 170 -13.36 -0.06 -1.84
N PRO A 171 -14.01 -0.26 -3.01
CA PRO A 171 -13.32 -0.48 -4.28
C PRO A 171 -12.65 0.80 -4.79
N GLY A 172 -11.41 0.69 -5.31
CA GLY A 172 -10.71 1.85 -5.90
C GLY A 172 -9.19 1.75 -5.91
N ALA A 173 -8.60 0.79 -5.19
CA ALA A 173 -7.16 0.62 -5.17
C ALA A 173 -6.64 -0.15 -6.39
N VAL A 174 -5.41 0.15 -6.77
CA VAL A 174 -4.63 -0.56 -7.80
C VAL A 174 -3.58 -1.47 -7.16
N ALA A 175 -3.26 -1.25 -5.89
CA ALA A 175 -2.41 -2.11 -5.11
C ALA A 175 -3.05 -2.43 -3.75
N ALA A 176 -2.83 -3.64 -3.25
CA ALA A 176 -3.32 -4.05 -1.93
C ALA A 176 -2.52 -3.36 -0.81
N PRO A 177 -3.16 -3.07 0.34
CA PRO A 177 -2.46 -2.67 1.57
C PRO A 177 -1.82 -3.92 2.20
N THR A 178 -0.64 -4.30 1.68
CA THR A 178 -0.07 -5.65 1.82
C THR A 178 0.28 -6.06 3.24
N ALA A 179 0.51 -5.12 4.16
CA ALA A 179 0.70 -5.45 5.57
C ALA A 179 -0.54 -6.10 6.21
N ALA A 180 -1.74 -5.77 5.73
CA ALA A 180 -2.98 -6.37 6.21
C ALA A 180 -3.26 -7.77 5.63
N LEU A 181 -2.47 -8.23 4.63
CA LEU A 181 -2.55 -9.60 4.11
C LEU A 181 -2.15 -10.66 5.13
N HIS A 182 -1.38 -10.30 6.15
CA HIS A 182 -0.96 -11.23 7.20
C HIS A 182 -2.09 -11.63 8.15
N PHE A 183 -3.16 -10.85 8.21
CA PHE A 183 -4.23 -11.05 9.18
C PHE A 183 -5.21 -12.15 8.72
N THR A 184 -5.58 -13.00 9.67
CA THR A 184 -6.57 -14.07 9.54
C THR A 184 -7.72 -13.84 10.51
N PRO A 185 -8.91 -14.42 10.30
CA PRO A 185 -10.01 -14.35 11.28
C PRO A 185 -9.61 -14.84 12.67
N ASN A 186 -8.74 -15.88 12.73
CA ASN A 186 -8.25 -16.40 14.01
C ASN A 186 -7.35 -15.41 14.73
N LEU A 187 -6.47 -14.72 14.00
CA LEU A 187 -5.61 -13.67 14.58
C LEU A 187 -6.43 -12.49 15.10
N ILE A 188 -7.46 -12.05 14.37
CA ILE A 188 -8.37 -10.98 14.83
C ILE A 188 -9.09 -11.42 16.10
N ALA A 189 -9.62 -12.63 16.16
CA ALA A 189 -10.27 -13.14 17.39
C ALA A 189 -9.31 -13.21 18.59
N ALA A 190 -8.03 -13.53 18.35
CA ALA A 190 -7.00 -13.53 19.40
C ALA A 190 -6.67 -12.11 19.90
N LEU A 191 -6.60 -11.14 18.98
CA LEU A 191 -6.40 -9.71 19.30
C LEU A 191 -7.58 -9.16 20.11
N ASP A 192 -8.81 -9.43 19.69
CA ASP A 192 -10.03 -9.02 20.42
C ASP A 192 -10.03 -9.59 21.84
N LYS A 193 -9.68 -10.88 21.99
CA LYS A 193 -9.56 -11.54 23.31
C LYS A 193 -8.48 -10.91 24.20
N ALA A 194 -7.40 -10.39 23.59
CA ALA A 194 -6.34 -9.67 24.29
C ALA A 194 -6.71 -8.21 24.62
N GLY A 195 -7.92 -7.76 24.27
CA GLY A 195 -8.39 -6.39 24.52
C GLY A 195 -7.80 -5.35 23.55
N ILE A 196 -7.39 -5.77 22.35
CA ILE A 196 -6.84 -4.92 21.30
C ILE A 196 -7.96 -4.66 20.29
N SER A 197 -8.33 -3.39 20.13
CA SER A 197 -9.37 -2.97 19.20
C SER A 197 -8.82 -2.74 17.79
N HIS A 198 -9.72 -2.60 16.82
CA HIS A 198 -9.31 -2.21 15.47
C HIS A 198 -10.29 -1.21 14.85
N GLU A 199 -9.76 -0.36 13.97
CA GLU A 199 -10.46 0.66 13.21
C GLU A 199 -10.10 0.60 11.74
N MET A 200 -10.98 1.13 10.90
CA MET A 200 -10.79 1.17 9.46
C MET A 200 -10.64 2.61 8.97
N LEU A 201 -9.80 2.77 7.95
CA LEU A 201 -9.74 3.95 7.12
C LEU A 201 -9.67 3.51 5.65
N THR A 202 -9.94 4.40 4.73
CA THR A 202 -9.83 4.11 3.29
C THR A 202 -8.70 4.95 2.69
N LEU A 203 -7.72 4.31 2.04
CA LEU A 203 -6.77 4.98 1.15
C LEU A 203 -6.63 4.14 -0.11
N HIS A 204 -7.00 4.69 -1.26
CA HIS A 204 -6.88 4.02 -2.54
C HIS A 204 -5.43 4.08 -3.03
N VAL A 205 -4.74 2.95 -2.90
CA VAL A 205 -3.33 2.83 -3.30
C VAL A 205 -3.22 2.85 -4.81
N GLY A 206 -2.51 3.84 -5.34
CA GLY A 206 -2.26 3.98 -6.77
C GLY A 206 -1.06 3.16 -7.27
N ALA A 207 -0.96 3.01 -8.60
CA ALA A 207 0.16 2.31 -9.24
C ALA A 207 1.53 3.02 -9.02
N GLY A 208 1.53 4.29 -8.62
CA GLY A 208 2.74 5.04 -8.28
C GLY A 208 3.59 4.40 -7.18
N THR A 209 2.96 3.63 -6.29
CA THR A 209 3.64 2.87 -5.23
C THR A 209 4.67 1.85 -5.76
N PHE A 210 4.54 1.42 -7.01
CA PHE A 210 5.47 0.49 -7.65
C PHE A 210 6.61 1.17 -8.43
N LEU A 211 6.58 2.50 -8.54
CA LEU A 211 7.59 3.23 -9.28
C LEU A 211 8.83 3.45 -8.40
N PRO A 212 10.04 3.23 -8.96
CA PRO A 212 11.26 3.53 -8.24
C PRO A 212 11.44 5.04 -8.06
N VAL A 213 12.08 5.44 -6.98
CA VAL A 213 12.57 6.81 -6.80
C VAL A 213 13.63 7.09 -7.87
N LYS A 214 13.41 8.10 -8.71
CA LYS A 214 14.33 8.49 -9.79
C LYS A 214 15.25 9.65 -9.41
N ALA A 215 14.89 10.40 -8.37
CA ALA A 215 15.68 11.52 -7.88
C ALA A 215 16.91 11.04 -7.11
N ASP A 216 18.03 11.76 -7.22
CA ASP A 216 19.23 11.52 -6.43
C ASP A 216 19.12 12.11 -5.02
N ASP A 217 18.28 13.12 -4.84
CA ASP A 217 17.98 13.75 -3.56
C ASP A 217 16.49 13.65 -3.22
N THR A 218 16.18 13.40 -1.95
CA THR A 218 14.79 13.30 -1.49
C THR A 218 14.01 14.59 -1.68
N ALA A 219 14.66 15.75 -1.68
CA ALA A 219 14.02 17.04 -1.90
C ALA A 219 13.43 17.20 -3.31
N ASP A 220 13.97 16.47 -4.28
CA ASP A 220 13.53 16.52 -5.68
C ASP A 220 12.46 15.47 -6.01
N HIS A 221 12.19 14.56 -5.05
CA HIS A 221 11.17 13.52 -5.24
C HIS A 221 9.77 14.09 -4.98
N ARG A 222 8.84 13.80 -5.90
CA ARG A 222 7.42 14.13 -5.74
C ARG A 222 6.60 12.87 -5.57
N MET A 223 5.89 12.79 -4.45
CA MET A 223 4.95 11.69 -4.19
C MET A 223 3.71 11.84 -5.08
N HIS A 224 3.25 10.72 -5.61
CA HIS A 224 1.93 10.66 -6.24
C HIS A 224 0.84 10.86 -5.19
N ALA A 225 -0.16 11.68 -5.53
CA ALA A 225 -1.31 11.88 -4.67
C ALA A 225 -2.21 10.64 -4.68
N GLU A 226 -2.66 10.23 -3.50
CA GLU A 226 -3.58 9.12 -3.29
C GLU A 226 -4.78 9.61 -2.48
N TRP A 227 -5.99 9.28 -2.94
CA TRP A 227 -7.20 9.67 -2.24
C TRP A 227 -7.44 8.80 -1.01
N GLY A 228 -7.78 9.45 0.12
CA GLY A 228 -8.09 8.74 1.34
C GLY A 228 -9.21 9.38 2.15
N ARG A 229 -9.76 8.62 3.10
CA ARG A 229 -10.82 9.04 4.00
C ARG A 229 -10.64 8.46 5.40
N ILE A 230 -10.75 9.34 6.38
CA ILE A 230 -11.02 9.02 7.79
C ILE A 230 -12.30 9.77 8.16
N ASP A 231 -13.36 9.07 8.54
CA ASP A 231 -14.59 9.71 8.97
C ASP A 231 -14.48 10.27 10.40
N ALA A 232 -15.45 11.12 10.80
CA ALA A 232 -15.45 11.77 12.10
C ALA A 232 -15.51 10.76 13.25
N ALA A 233 -16.32 9.72 13.12
CA ALA A 233 -16.48 8.72 14.15
C ALA A 233 -15.19 7.91 14.37
N THR A 234 -14.49 7.54 13.29
CA THR A 234 -13.18 6.87 13.37
C THR A 234 -12.13 7.79 13.99
N ALA A 235 -12.05 9.07 13.58
CA ALA A 235 -11.14 10.04 14.17
C ALA A 235 -11.38 10.19 15.69
N ASP A 236 -12.63 10.33 16.11
CA ASP A 236 -13.01 10.45 17.51
C ASP A 236 -12.61 9.20 18.31
N ARG A 237 -12.84 7.98 17.77
CA ARG A 237 -12.46 6.72 18.46
C ARG A 237 -10.95 6.60 18.60
N LEU A 238 -10.15 6.96 17.59
CA LEU A 238 -8.69 6.95 17.66
C LEU A 238 -8.16 7.97 18.69
N ASN A 239 -8.72 9.18 18.73
CA ASN A 239 -8.38 10.16 19.75
C ASN A 239 -8.76 9.66 21.16
N ALA A 240 -9.90 8.99 21.31
CA ALA A 240 -10.32 8.41 22.58
C ALA A 240 -9.42 7.25 23.04
N VAL A 241 -8.86 6.44 22.12
CA VAL A 241 -7.83 5.43 22.43
C VAL A 241 -6.62 6.09 23.06
N ARG A 242 -6.07 7.12 22.43
CA ARG A 242 -4.89 7.86 22.94
C ARG A 242 -5.16 8.57 24.26
N ALA A 243 -6.35 9.17 24.42
CA ALA A 243 -6.76 9.84 25.68
C ALA A 243 -6.83 8.87 26.87
N ARG A 244 -7.04 7.57 26.62
CA ARG A 244 -7.03 6.50 27.65
C ARG A 244 -5.66 5.86 27.84
N GLY A 245 -4.61 6.35 27.16
CA GLY A 245 -3.24 5.81 27.24
C GLY A 245 -3.00 4.58 26.36
N GLY A 246 -3.94 4.21 25.49
CA GLY A 246 -3.75 3.21 24.44
C GLY A 246 -2.93 3.74 23.29
N ARG A 247 -2.34 2.85 22.50
CA ARG A 247 -1.52 3.20 21.34
C ARG A 247 -2.31 3.03 20.03
N VAL A 248 -2.08 3.91 19.07
CA VAL A 248 -2.56 3.79 17.69
C VAL A 248 -1.46 3.15 16.84
N ILE A 249 -1.66 1.90 16.43
CA ILE A 249 -0.71 1.13 15.64
C ILE A 249 -1.21 1.04 14.20
N ALA A 250 -0.52 1.68 13.28
CA ALA A 250 -0.88 1.61 11.87
C ALA A 250 -0.52 0.24 11.26
N ILE A 251 -1.44 -0.35 10.53
CA ILE A 251 -1.20 -1.56 9.74
C ILE A 251 -0.95 -1.15 8.30
N GLY A 252 0.34 -1.14 7.95
CA GLY A 252 0.85 -0.67 6.65
C GLY A 252 1.15 0.83 6.60
N THR A 253 2.08 1.16 5.72
CA THR A 253 2.51 2.55 5.47
C THR A 253 1.39 3.41 4.89
N THR A 254 0.38 2.82 4.25
CA THR A 254 -0.81 3.52 3.75
C THR A 254 -1.68 4.05 4.89
N SER A 255 -1.97 3.22 5.89
CA SER A 255 -2.69 3.64 7.10
C SER A 255 -1.90 4.73 7.85
N LEU A 256 -0.59 4.51 8.03
CA LEU A 256 0.28 5.50 8.68
C LEU A 256 0.22 6.86 7.97
N ARG A 257 0.42 6.88 6.66
CA ARG A 257 0.45 8.13 5.88
C ARG A 257 -0.87 8.89 5.96
N LEU A 258 -2.00 8.19 5.93
CA LEU A 258 -3.30 8.86 6.03
C LEU A 258 -3.56 9.40 7.45
N ILE A 259 -3.23 8.63 8.50
CA ILE A 259 -3.35 9.10 9.87
C ILE A 259 -2.49 10.34 10.10
N GLU A 260 -1.23 10.32 9.67
CA GLU A 260 -0.34 11.48 9.80
C GLU A 260 -0.82 12.69 9.01
N SER A 261 -1.42 12.47 7.82
CA SER A 261 -2.02 13.55 7.02
C SER A 261 -3.26 14.17 7.69
N ALA A 262 -3.97 13.39 8.50
CA ALA A 262 -5.17 13.81 9.23
C ALA A 262 -4.87 14.40 10.61
N THR A 263 -3.61 14.32 11.08
CA THR A 263 -3.22 14.72 12.43
C THR A 263 -2.64 16.13 12.43
N GLY A 264 -3.23 17.00 13.25
CA GLY A 264 -2.74 18.35 13.43
C GLY A 264 -1.47 18.44 14.29
N GLU A 265 -0.89 19.64 14.37
CA GLU A 265 0.29 19.91 15.22
C GLU A 265 0.01 19.65 16.71
N ASP A 266 -1.23 19.75 17.12
CA ASP A 266 -1.74 19.42 18.47
C ASP A 266 -1.88 17.93 18.74
N GLY A 267 -1.53 17.07 17.78
CA GLY A 267 -1.62 15.61 17.88
C GLY A 267 -3.05 15.06 17.79
N ILE A 268 -4.04 15.88 17.44
CA ILE A 268 -5.43 15.46 17.29
C ILE A 268 -5.67 14.98 15.86
N ILE A 269 -6.15 13.75 15.72
CA ILE A 269 -6.59 13.17 14.46
C ILE A 269 -7.94 13.78 14.09
N ARG A 270 -8.06 14.30 12.86
CA ARG A 270 -9.27 14.96 12.37
C ARG A 270 -9.88 14.17 11.20
N PRO A 271 -11.19 14.32 10.95
CA PRO A 271 -11.77 13.79 9.72
C PRO A 271 -11.05 14.33 8.51
N LEU A 272 -10.81 13.45 7.52
CA LEU A 272 -10.16 13.80 6.27
C LEU A 272 -10.87 13.06 5.13
N ALA A 273 -11.17 13.76 4.04
CA ALA A 273 -11.59 13.14 2.78
C ALA A 273 -10.94 13.92 1.65
N GLY A 274 -9.95 13.34 1.00
CA GLY A 274 -9.18 14.02 -0.04
C GLY A 274 -7.84 13.36 -0.35
N ASP A 275 -7.07 14.04 -1.17
CA ASP A 275 -5.75 13.55 -1.59
C ASP A 275 -4.68 13.77 -0.51
N THR A 276 -3.83 12.77 -0.31
CA THR A 276 -2.57 12.92 0.42
C THR A 276 -1.38 12.63 -0.49
N SER A 277 -0.37 13.46 -0.41
CA SER A 277 0.93 13.27 -1.06
C SER A 277 2.07 13.36 -0.05
N ILE A 278 1.78 13.07 1.22
CA ILE A 278 2.77 13.17 2.30
C ILE A 278 3.98 12.27 1.98
N PHE A 279 5.17 12.86 2.05
CA PHE A 279 6.44 12.19 1.90
C PHE A 279 7.20 12.24 3.21
N ILE A 280 7.31 11.10 3.88
CA ILE A 280 7.93 10.97 5.20
C ILE A 280 9.37 10.51 5.04
N THR A 281 10.31 11.33 5.52
CA THR A 281 11.75 11.08 5.52
C THR A 281 12.32 11.35 6.91
N PRO A 282 13.56 10.90 7.23
CA PRO A 282 14.19 11.22 8.52
C PRO A 282 14.17 12.70 8.86
N GLY A 283 13.75 13.02 10.09
CA GLY A 283 13.45 14.36 10.57
C GLY A 283 11.97 14.68 10.65
N TYR A 284 11.10 13.84 10.08
CA TYR A 284 9.65 13.94 10.27
C TYR A 284 9.26 13.65 11.73
N VAL A 285 8.34 14.45 12.28
CA VAL A 285 7.81 14.29 13.63
C VAL A 285 6.45 13.60 13.54
N PHE A 286 6.40 12.33 13.92
CA PHE A 286 5.15 11.57 13.98
C PHE A 286 4.27 12.08 15.12
N ARG A 287 2.97 12.25 14.85
CA ARG A 287 2.00 12.79 15.80
C ARG A 287 0.75 11.95 15.95
N GLY A 288 0.38 11.20 14.91
CA GLY A 288 -0.88 10.45 14.84
C GLY A 288 -0.75 8.98 15.20
N ILE A 289 0.47 8.40 15.12
CA ILE A 289 0.70 6.97 15.39
C ILE A 289 1.72 6.75 16.49
N ASP A 290 1.62 5.61 17.16
CA ASP A 290 2.52 5.17 18.22
C ASP A 290 3.31 3.91 17.81
N GLY A 291 2.99 3.33 16.65
CA GLY A 291 3.70 2.19 16.08
C GLY A 291 3.22 1.84 14.68
N LEU A 292 3.95 0.95 14.03
CA LEU A 292 3.69 0.51 12.67
C LEU A 292 3.98 -0.99 12.52
N LEU A 293 3.01 -1.74 11.98
CA LEU A 293 3.27 -3.06 11.42
C LEU A 293 3.32 -2.93 9.89
N THR A 294 4.42 -3.37 9.27
CA THR A 294 4.60 -3.25 7.82
C THR A 294 5.45 -4.38 7.25
N ASN A 295 5.39 -4.60 5.93
CA ASN A 295 6.30 -5.50 5.21
C ASN A 295 7.73 -4.93 5.17
N PHE A 296 8.71 -5.78 4.81
CA PHE A 296 10.04 -5.32 4.45
C PHE A 296 10.04 -4.67 3.06
N HIS A 297 10.66 -3.50 2.95
CA HIS A 297 10.64 -2.66 1.76
C HIS A 297 11.91 -2.80 0.90
N LEU A 298 11.86 -2.30 -0.33
CA LEU A 298 13.01 -2.32 -1.25
C LEU A 298 14.06 -1.26 -0.92
N PRO A 299 15.32 -1.49 -1.34
CA PRO A 299 16.36 -0.46 -1.28
C PRO A 299 15.92 0.81 -2.02
N LYS A 300 16.37 1.97 -1.54
CA LYS A 300 16.10 3.31 -2.10
C LYS A 300 14.61 3.66 -2.25
N SER A 301 13.70 2.90 -1.61
CA SER A 301 12.27 3.16 -1.70
C SER A 301 11.82 4.25 -0.71
N THR A 302 10.76 4.98 -1.07
CA THR A 302 10.10 5.94 -0.16
C THR A 302 9.63 5.28 1.13
N LEU A 303 9.29 3.99 1.08
CA LEU A 303 8.82 3.22 2.23
C LEU A 303 9.97 2.84 3.18
N PHE A 304 11.17 2.55 2.67
CA PHE A 304 12.34 2.36 3.52
C PHE A 304 12.77 3.69 4.17
N MET A 305 12.60 4.81 3.47
CA MET A 305 12.82 6.15 4.05
C MET A 305 11.82 6.42 5.20
N LEU A 306 10.54 6.05 5.04
CA LEU A 306 9.50 6.20 6.06
C LEU A 306 9.82 5.40 7.32
N VAL A 307 10.16 4.11 7.22
CA VAL A 307 10.51 3.30 8.41
C VAL A 307 11.82 3.78 9.03
N SER A 308 12.74 4.31 8.22
CA SER A 308 13.97 4.96 8.69
C SER A 308 13.70 6.28 9.42
N ALA A 309 12.65 7.00 9.04
CA ALA A 309 12.18 8.19 9.77
C ALA A 309 11.60 7.80 11.14
N LEU A 310 10.86 6.69 11.21
CA LEU A 310 10.19 6.23 12.43
C LEU A 310 11.19 5.69 13.47
N MET A 311 12.14 4.86 13.04
CA MET A 311 13.00 4.09 13.96
C MET A 311 14.46 4.54 13.96
N GLY A 312 14.82 5.48 13.10
CA GLY A 312 16.21 5.83 12.85
C GLY A 312 16.85 4.97 11.73
N ARG A 313 17.58 5.64 10.83
CA ARG A 313 18.15 5.01 9.64
C ARG A 313 19.11 3.86 9.97
N GLU A 314 20.07 4.09 10.86
CA GLU A 314 21.10 3.09 11.21
C GLU A 314 20.47 1.83 11.82
N ARG A 315 19.49 2.04 12.69
CA ARG A 315 18.73 0.95 13.29
C ARG A 315 17.98 0.13 12.25
N MET A 316 17.31 0.80 11.29
CA MET A 316 16.60 0.08 10.23
C MET A 316 17.54 -0.63 9.28
N GLN A 317 18.71 -0.08 8.96
CA GLN A 317 19.74 -0.77 8.18
C GLN A 317 20.24 -2.04 8.91
N ALA A 318 20.50 -1.98 10.21
CA ALA A 318 20.87 -3.13 11.01
C ALA A 318 19.76 -4.19 11.07
N ALA A 319 18.51 -3.77 11.26
CA ALA A 319 17.34 -4.66 11.27
C ALA A 319 17.13 -5.37 9.93
N TYR A 320 17.35 -4.67 8.82
CA TYR A 320 17.21 -5.26 7.48
C TYR A 320 18.36 -6.21 7.17
N ALA A 321 19.60 -5.90 7.58
CA ALA A 321 20.71 -6.83 7.48
C ALA A 321 20.42 -8.11 8.29
N HIS A 322 19.97 -7.99 9.54
CA HIS A 322 19.52 -9.11 10.36
C HIS A 322 18.43 -9.94 9.67
N ALA A 323 17.40 -9.28 9.12
CA ALA A 323 16.31 -9.97 8.43
C ALA A 323 16.81 -10.76 7.20
N ILE A 324 17.72 -10.19 6.41
CA ILE A 324 18.34 -10.86 5.25
C ILE A 324 19.13 -12.08 5.70
N ASP A 325 20.00 -11.94 6.70
CA ASP A 325 20.84 -13.03 7.24
C ASP A 325 19.98 -14.16 7.83
N ARG A 326 18.88 -13.81 8.49
CA ARG A 326 17.93 -14.76 9.07
C ARG A 326 16.95 -15.36 8.06
N GLY A 327 16.99 -14.95 6.80
CA GLY A 327 16.17 -15.55 5.76
C GLY A 327 14.74 -15.04 5.71
N TYR A 328 14.46 -13.85 6.20
CA TYR A 328 13.16 -13.19 6.01
C TYR A 328 12.89 -12.95 4.53
N ARG A 329 11.59 -12.97 4.20
CA ARG A 329 11.10 -12.68 2.86
C ARG A 329 10.69 -11.22 2.79
N PHE A 330 10.90 -10.62 1.65
CA PHE A 330 10.73 -9.20 1.43
C PHE A 330 9.55 -8.89 0.49
N TYR A 331 9.11 -7.67 0.53
CA TYR A 331 8.15 -6.99 -0.32
C TYR A 331 6.70 -7.44 -0.07
N SER A 332 5.79 -7.33 -1.08
CA SER A 332 4.33 -7.38 -0.89
C SER A 332 3.81 -8.68 -0.24
N TYR A 333 4.41 -9.82 -0.55
CA TYR A 333 4.08 -11.14 0.03
C TYR A 333 5.12 -11.63 1.03
N GLY A 334 6.06 -10.76 1.37
CA GLY A 334 7.11 -11.05 2.33
C GLY A 334 6.61 -11.15 3.76
N ASP A 335 7.55 -11.15 4.67
CA ASP A 335 7.32 -11.18 6.11
C ASP A 335 7.08 -9.76 6.65
N ALA A 336 6.76 -9.64 7.93
CA ALA A 336 6.39 -8.37 8.55
C ALA A 336 7.44 -7.88 9.56
N SER A 337 7.39 -6.59 9.86
CA SER A 337 8.06 -5.96 11.00
C SER A 337 7.06 -5.17 11.83
N LEU A 338 7.13 -5.27 13.16
CA LEU A 338 6.43 -4.42 14.12
C LEU A 338 7.43 -3.42 14.69
N LEU A 339 7.18 -2.15 14.46
CA LEU A 339 8.06 -1.04 14.79
C LEU A 339 7.41 -0.17 15.86
N ILE A 340 7.94 -0.21 17.07
CA ILE A 340 7.53 0.61 18.21
C ILE A 340 8.74 1.49 18.59
N PRO A 341 8.68 2.82 18.36
CA PRO A 341 9.79 3.76 18.61
C PRO A 341 10.23 3.85 20.05
#